data_f999ffd0c7b002645e51a9edeb0ecbad
#
_entry.id   f999ffd0c7b002645e51a9edeb0ecbad
#
_cell.length_a   1.000
_cell.length_b   1.000
_cell.length_c   1.000
_cell.angle_alpha   90.00
_cell.angle_beta   90.00
_cell.angle_gamma   90.00
#
_symmetry.space_group_name_H-M   'P 1'
#
loop_
_entity.id
_entity.type
_entity.pdbx_description
1 polymer ?
#
loop_
_entity_poly.entity_id
_entity_poly.type
_entity_poly.pdbx_seq_one_letter_code
_entity_poly.pdbx_strand_id
1 'polypeptide(L)'
;MFYSYKNMKLHYEMIGDGKPIIILHGLGCDWTLMKSCLEPIFDTQFNYKRIYIDLPGMGQSAASLEYAASDYILEILISFIRNLDLQNFLLIGESYGGYLARGILARQFKDVDGMMLLCPVIEPDHSKRTLPLTDIFFSDEKYLNTLTDTERTDFCEYSVLANQYTHQRYKNEVLAGLVLADNNFINILENNYEFSFNADEIIRDITYQKPVLFICGKQDKCVGYQDAWRLTESYSRATFSVLDMAGHNLQIKQPHLFNELVIDWLLRIEQE
;
A
#
# COMPACT_ATOMS: atom_id res chain seq x y z
N MET A 1 3.76 -6.08 -18.08
CA MET A 1 5.09 -6.72 -18.32
C MET A 1 5.34 -7.82 -17.31
N PHE A 2 6.35 -8.71 -17.53
CA PHE A 2 6.62 -9.80 -16.59
C PHE A 2 8.12 -9.93 -16.28
N TYR A 3 8.44 -10.07 -15.00
CA TYR A 3 9.75 -10.45 -14.51
C TYR A 3 9.74 -11.93 -14.09
N SER A 4 10.73 -12.69 -14.49
CA SER A 4 10.84 -14.12 -14.11
C SER A 4 11.78 -14.29 -12.93
N TYR A 5 11.27 -14.84 -11.83
CA TYR A 5 12.05 -15.24 -10.67
C TYR A 5 11.89 -16.75 -10.45
N LYS A 6 12.95 -17.51 -10.72
CA LYS A 6 12.90 -18.99 -10.70
C LYS A 6 11.72 -19.51 -11.54
N ASN A 7 10.77 -20.21 -10.93
CA ASN A 7 9.57 -20.77 -11.57
C ASN A 7 8.34 -19.84 -11.50
N MET A 8 8.49 -18.57 -11.06
CA MET A 8 7.42 -17.60 -10.86
C MET A 8 7.53 -16.45 -11.86
N LYS A 9 6.38 -15.83 -12.17
CA LYS A 9 6.30 -14.61 -12.99
C LYS A 9 5.63 -13.51 -12.19
N LEU A 10 6.38 -12.44 -11.94
CA LEU A 10 5.88 -11.21 -11.33
C LEU A 10 5.40 -10.27 -12.43
N HIS A 11 4.13 -9.91 -12.40
CA HIS A 11 3.57 -8.91 -13.29
C HIS A 11 3.89 -7.49 -12.77
N TYR A 12 4.18 -6.59 -13.68
CA TYR A 12 4.36 -5.16 -13.37
C TYR A 12 4.04 -4.29 -14.56
N GLU A 13 3.62 -3.05 -14.28
CA GLU A 13 3.39 -2.03 -15.28
C GLU A 13 4.30 -0.82 -15.04
N MET A 14 4.86 -0.26 -16.11
CA MET A 14 5.68 0.96 -16.05
C MET A 14 4.99 2.09 -16.82
N ILE A 15 4.87 3.26 -16.17
CA ILE A 15 4.25 4.45 -16.76
C ILE A 15 5.19 5.64 -16.53
N GLY A 16 5.43 6.40 -17.61
CA GLY A 16 6.29 7.59 -17.58
C GLY A 16 7.78 7.28 -17.54
N ASP A 17 8.55 8.33 -17.41
CA ASP A 17 10.01 8.35 -17.37
C ASP A 17 10.50 9.13 -16.14
N GLY A 18 11.82 9.20 -15.94
CA GLY A 18 12.43 9.95 -14.84
C GLY A 18 12.79 9.09 -13.62
N LYS A 19 12.79 9.69 -12.43
CA LYS A 19 13.18 9.03 -11.18
C LYS A 19 12.22 7.87 -10.87
N PRO A 20 12.73 6.66 -10.56
CA PRO A 20 11.86 5.50 -10.35
C PRO A 20 11.06 5.59 -9.06
N ILE A 21 9.81 5.11 -9.10
CA ILE A 21 8.98 4.84 -7.93
C ILE A 21 8.52 3.39 -7.98
N ILE A 22 8.84 2.60 -6.98
CA ILE A 22 8.27 1.27 -6.76
C ILE A 22 6.97 1.42 -5.98
N ILE A 23 5.89 0.87 -6.50
CA ILE A 23 4.54 1.03 -5.97
C ILE A 23 3.93 -0.34 -5.68
N LEU A 24 3.57 -0.56 -4.41
CA LEU A 24 3.08 -1.83 -3.86
C LEU A 24 1.67 -1.65 -3.32
N HIS A 25 0.75 -2.51 -3.76
CA HIS A 25 -0.64 -2.55 -3.30
C HIS A 25 -0.83 -3.38 -2.03
N GLY A 26 -2.02 -3.34 -1.44
CA GLY A 26 -2.42 -4.11 -0.27
C GLY A 26 -2.72 -5.58 -0.55
N LEU A 27 -2.84 -6.37 0.51
CA LEU A 27 -3.11 -7.80 0.44
C LEU A 27 -4.41 -8.08 -0.34
N GLY A 28 -4.35 -9.01 -1.28
CA GLY A 28 -5.49 -9.43 -2.10
C GLY A 28 -5.87 -8.47 -3.23
N CYS A 29 -5.34 -7.25 -3.26
CA CYS A 29 -5.58 -6.28 -4.33
C CYS A 29 -4.67 -6.52 -5.54
N ASP A 30 -4.68 -5.60 -6.48
CA ASP A 30 -3.77 -5.56 -7.62
C ASP A 30 -3.24 -4.14 -7.88
N TRP A 31 -2.41 -3.98 -8.87
CA TRP A 31 -1.78 -2.71 -9.23
C TRP A 31 -2.76 -1.58 -9.52
N THR A 32 -4.01 -1.89 -9.92
CA THR A 32 -5.03 -0.88 -10.27
C THR A 32 -5.45 -0.05 -9.07
N LEU A 33 -5.40 -0.61 -7.86
CA LEU A 33 -5.66 0.11 -6.61
C LEU A 33 -4.78 1.37 -6.50
N MET A 34 -3.48 1.19 -6.64
CA MET A 34 -2.52 2.28 -6.49
C MET A 34 -2.46 3.18 -7.73
N LYS A 35 -2.58 2.61 -8.93
CA LYS A 35 -2.64 3.40 -10.16
C LYS A 35 -3.79 4.39 -10.16
N SER A 36 -4.97 3.95 -9.77
CA SER A 36 -6.19 4.79 -9.85
C SER A 36 -6.14 6.01 -8.94
N CYS A 37 -5.43 5.94 -7.83
CA CYS A 37 -5.28 7.08 -6.92
C CYS A 37 -4.03 7.94 -7.22
N LEU A 38 -2.98 7.38 -7.81
CA LEU A 38 -1.71 8.08 -8.01
C LEU A 38 -1.59 8.74 -9.39
N GLU A 39 -2.04 8.10 -10.49
CA GLU A 39 -1.89 8.68 -11.85
C GLU A 39 -2.47 10.09 -11.98
N PRO A 40 -3.64 10.44 -11.40
CA PRO A 40 -4.13 11.82 -11.46
C PRO A 40 -3.18 12.87 -10.87
N ILE A 41 -2.24 12.46 -9.99
CA ILE A 41 -1.23 13.35 -9.40
C ILE A 41 -0.08 13.55 -10.37
N PHE A 42 0.37 12.48 -11.03
CA PHE A 42 1.52 12.52 -11.95
C PHE A 42 1.20 13.12 -13.31
N ASP A 43 -0.05 13.13 -13.74
CA ASP A 43 -0.47 13.75 -15.00
C ASP A 43 -0.26 15.26 -15.05
N THR A 44 0.06 15.91 -13.93
CA THR A 44 0.05 17.37 -13.84
C THR A 44 1.42 18.04 -13.92
N GLN A 45 2.47 17.54 -13.24
CA GLN A 45 3.73 18.29 -13.14
C GLN A 45 4.97 17.46 -12.75
N PHE A 46 4.85 16.17 -12.48
CA PHE A 46 5.96 15.37 -11.96
C PHE A 46 6.49 14.38 -13.01
N ASN A 47 7.81 14.32 -13.14
CA ASN A 47 8.48 13.42 -14.07
C ASN A 47 9.08 12.22 -13.32
N TYR A 48 8.25 11.21 -13.08
CA TYR A 48 8.64 9.96 -12.44
C TYR A 48 8.32 8.75 -13.30
N LYS A 49 9.16 7.74 -13.23
CA LYS A 49 8.87 6.40 -13.76
C LYS A 49 8.15 5.58 -12.68
N ARG A 50 6.84 5.45 -12.79
CA ARG A 50 6.02 4.68 -11.84
C ARG A 50 6.03 3.21 -12.23
N ILE A 51 6.41 2.34 -11.29
CA ILE A 51 6.52 0.90 -11.46
C ILE A 51 5.52 0.25 -10.50
N TYR A 52 4.35 -0.09 -11.02
CA TYR A 52 3.28 -0.75 -10.31
C TYR A 52 3.48 -2.24 -10.38
N ILE A 53 3.47 -2.93 -9.24
CA ILE A 53 3.74 -4.36 -9.16
C ILE A 53 2.49 -5.08 -8.66
N ASP A 54 2.07 -6.13 -9.35
CA ASP A 54 1.18 -7.13 -8.76
C ASP A 54 2.01 -8.04 -7.85
N LEU A 55 1.69 -8.06 -6.57
CA LEU A 55 2.38 -8.90 -5.60
C LEU A 55 2.16 -10.40 -5.92
N PRO A 56 3.07 -11.29 -5.56
CA PRO A 56 2.91 -12.74 -5.79
C PRO A 56 1.57 -13.28 -5.30
N GLY A 57 0.88 -14.05 -6.13
CA GLY A 57 -0.44 -14.59 -5.83
C GLY A 57 -1.60 -13.62 -6.00
N MET A 58 -1.35 -12.40 -6.51
CA MET A 58 -2.33 -11.31 -6.66
C MET A 58 -2.27 -10.75 -8.06
N GLY A 59 -3.39 -10.18 -8.54
CA GLY A 59 -3.51 -9.65 -9.90
C GLY A 59 -3.10 -10.66 -10.96
N GLN A 60 -2.15 -10.30 -11.83
CA GLN A 60 -1.62 -11.15 -12.89
C GLN A 60 -0.33 -11.89 -12.51
N SER A 61 0.16 -11.73 -11.27
CA SER A 61 1.36 -12.42 -10.80
C SER A 61 1.06 -13.88 -10.46
N ALA A 62 1.80 -14.78 -11.11
CA ALA A 62 1.70 -16.21 -10.81
C ALA A 62 2.13 -16.49 -9.36
N ALA A 63 1.44 -17.45 -8.72
CA ALA A 63 1.74 -17.89 -7.37
C ALA A 63 2.27 -19.31 -7.38
N SER A 64 3.43 -19.53 -6.74
CA SER A 64 3.80 -20.85 -6.24
C SER A 64 3.65 -20.82 -4.72
N LEU A 65 2.91 -21.77 -4.15
CA LEU A 65 2.60 -21.78 -2.70
C LEU A 65 3.85 -21.81 -1.81
N GLU A 66 4.97 -22.27 -2.34
CA GLU A 66 6.26 -22.26 -1.64
C GLU A 66 6.79 -20.86 -1.34
N TYR A 67 6.30 -19.83 -2.07
CA TYR A 67 6.66 -18.41 -1.86
C TYR A 67 5.64 -17.65 -1.01
N ALA A 68 4.64 -18.31 -0.46
CA ALA A 68 3.61 -17.67 0.36
C ALA A 68 4.12 -17.35 1.77
N ALA A 69 5.13 -16.48 1.84
CA ALA A 69 5.68 -15.90 3.07
C ALA A 69 6.26 -14.51 2.75
N SER A 70 6.15 -13.56 3.69
CA SER A 70 6.64 -12.19 3.48
C SER A 70 8.12 -12.12 3.20
N ASP A 71 8.94 -12.96 3.79
CA ASP A 71 10.37 -13.02 3.50
C ASP A 71 10.67 -13.39 2.05
N TYR A 72 9.95 -14.37 1.49
CA TYR A 72 10.12 -14.76 0.08
C TYR A 72 9.61 -13.67 -0.87
N ILE A 73 8.48 -13.05 -0.56
CA ILE A 73 7.95 -11.93 -1.36
C ILE A 73 8.95 -10.77 -1.36
N LEU A 74 9.53 -10.45 -0.20
CA LEU A 74 10.56 -9.43 -0.08
C LEU A 74 11.80 -9.77 -0.93
N GLU A 75 12.28 -11.03 -0.91
CA GLU A 75 13.40 -11.47 -1.75
C GLU A 75 13.10 -11.31 -3.24
N ILE A 76 11.88 -11.66 -3.68
CA ILE A 76 11.43 -11.49 -5.06
C ILE A 76 11.45 -10.01 -5.47
N LEU A 77 10.93 -9.14 -4.63
CA LEU A 77 10.90 -7.69 -4.88
C LEU A 77 12.32 -7.11 -4.95
N ILE A 78 13.20 -7.48 -4.02
CA ILE A 78 14.61 -7.05 -4.05
C ILE A 78 15.32 -7.56 -5.29
N SER A 79 15.07 -8.82 -5.69
CA SER A 79 15.64 -9.38 -6.92
C SER A 79 15.13 -8.65 -8.18
N PHE A 80 13.85 -8.28 -8.19
CA PHE A 80 13.25 -7.48 -9.26
C PHE A 80 13.88 -6.09 -9.35
N ILE A 81 14.03 -5.38 -8.22
CA ILE A 81 14.66 -4.06 -8.13
C ILE A 81 16.10 -4.12 -8.68
N ARG A 82 16.87 -5.13 -8.29
CA ARG A 82 18.23 -5.36 -8.79
C ARG A 82 18.28 -5.68 -10.28
N ASN A 83 17.32 -6.47 -10.77
CA ASN A 83 17.25 -6.79 -12.21
C ASN A 83 16.96 -5.56 -13.08
N LEU A 84 16.25 -4.58 -12.55
CA LEU A 84 16.03 -3.30 -13.22
C LEU A 84 17.16 -2.27 -13.00
N ASP A 85 18.20 -2.64 -12.24
CA ASP A 85 19.34 -1.76 -11.87
C ASP A 85 18.88 -0.41 -11.28
N LEU A 86 17.84 -0.46 -10.42
CA LEU A 86 17.27 0.74 -9.84
C LEU A 86 18.13 1.25 -8.69
N GLN A 87 18.47 2.53 -8.77
CA GLN A 87 19.15 3.30 -7.73
C GLN A 87 18.40 4.63 -7.52
N ASN A 88 18.50 5.19 -6.32
CA ASN A 88 17.86 6.48 -6.00
C ASN A 88 16.35 6.49 -6.31
N PHE A 89 15.64 5.44 -5.93
CA PHE A 89 14.22 5.28 -6.19
C PHE A 89 13.37 5.64 -4.97
N LEU A 90 12.09 5.89 -5.20
CA LEU A 90 11.09 6.08 -4.16
C LEU A 90 10.31 4.79 -3.93
N LEU A 91 9.77 4.63 -2.71
CA LEU A 91 8.87 3.56 -2.33
C LEU A 91 7.48 4.13 -2.00
N ILE A 92 6.45 3.53 -2.54
CA ILE A 92 5.07 3.76 -2.14
C ILE A 92 4.44 2.41 -1.81
N GLY A 93 3.83 2.29 -0.62
CA GLY A 93 3.17 1.05 -0.23
C GLY A 93 1.87 1.31 0.54
N GLU A 94 0.82 0.59 0.14
CA GLU A 94 -0.47 0.59 0.83
C GLU A 94 -0.60 -0.71 1.63
N SER A 95 -1.07 -0.62 2.88
CA SER A 95 -1.39 -1.77 3.72
C SER A 95 -0.22 -2.78 3.81
N TYR A 96 -0.39 -3.99 3.27
CA TYR A 96 0.66 -5.01 3.14
C TYR A 96 1.82 -4.53 2.26
N GLY A 97 1.54 -3.78 1.19
CA GLY A 97 2.59 -3.12 0.40
C GLY A 97 3.43 -2.15 1.24
N GLY A 98 2.84 -1.48 2.22
CA GLY A 98 3.54 -0.64 3.19
C GLY A 98 4.44 -1.45 4.15
N TYR A 99 3.99 -2.64 4.55
CA TYR A 99 4.82 -3.60 5.31
C TYR A 99 6.05 -4.03 4.51
N LEU A 100 5.85 -4.43 3.25
CA LEU A 100 6.93 -4.82 2.33
C LEU A 100 7.87 -3.65 2.01
N ALA A 101 7.35 -2.43 1.83
CA ALA A 101 8.16 -1.23 1.58
C ALA A 101 9.15 -0.96 2.73
N ARG A 102 8.74 -1.15 4.00
CA ARG A 102 9.65 -1.06 5.14
C ARG A 102 10.70 -2.18 5.10
N GLY A 103 10.33 -3.40 4.71
CA GLY A 103 11.28 -4.50 4.49
C GLY A 103 12.32 -4.18 3.41
N ILE A 104 11.89 -3.58 2.28
CA ILE A 104 12.79 -3.12 1.23
C ILE A 104 13.73 -2.02 1.76
N LEU A 105 13.19 -1.03 2.47
CA LEU A 105 14.00 0.04 3.06
C LEU A 105 15.06 -0.52 4.00
N ALA A 106 14.71 -1.45 4.88
CA ALA A 106 15.66 -2.08 5.80
C ALA A 106 16.81 -2.82 5.09
N ARG A 107 16.58 -3.33 3.88
CA ARG A 107 17.57 -4.08 3.08
C ARG A 107 18.31 -3.26 2.03
N GLN A 108 17.74 -2.14 1.57
CA GLN A 108 18.22 -1.36 0.43
C GLN A 108 18.27 0.16 0.74
N PHE A 109 18.45 0.55 2.00
CA PHE A 109 18.28 1.93 2.46
C PHE A 109 19.12 2.96 1.70
N LYS A 110 20.27 2.59 1.13
CA LYS A 110 21.16 3.48 0.37
C LYS A 110 20.57 3.93 -0.96
N ASP A 111 19.68 3.11 -1.53
CA ASP A 111 19.08 3.35 -2.84
C ASP A 111 17.68 3.95 -2.74
N VAL A 112 17.12 4.10 -1.53
CA VAL A 112 15.78 4.64 -1.30
C VAL A 112 15.87 6.11 -0.92
N ASP A 113 15.34 6.98 -1.77
CA ASP A 113 15.37 8.44 -1.61
C ASP A 113 14.11 9.02 -0.94
N GLY A 114 13.13 8.20 -0.65
CA GLY A 114 11.91 8.61 0.04
C GLY A 114 10.89 7.46 0.09
N MET A 115 9.98 7.54 1.05
CA MET A 115 8.96 6.50 1.23
C MET A 115 7.60 7.12 1.58
N MET A 116 6.52 6.62 0.95
CA MET A 116 5.15 6.91 1.33
C MET A 116 4.44 5.64 1.77
N LEU A 117 3.79 5.71 2.92
CA LEU A 117 3.07 4.62 3.56
C LEU A 117 1.60 5.00 3.73
N LEU A 118 0.72 4.35 2.96
CA LEU A 118 -0.71 4.53 2.95
C LEU A 118 -1.37 3.43 3.78
N CYS A 119 -2.01 3.79 4.89
CA CYS A 119 -2.61 2.83 5.83
C CYS A 119 -1.74 1.58 6.05
N PRO A 120 -0.44 1.72 6.40
CA PRO A 120 0.48 0.58 6.38
C PRO A 120 0.17 -0.43 7.47
N VAL A 121 0.32 -1.71 7.18
CA VAL A 121 0.43 -2.74 8.23
C VAL A 121 1.74 -2.51 8.98
N ILE A 122 1.66 -2.27 10.28
CA ILE A 122 2.80 -2.21 11.18
C ILE A 122 2.91 -3.51 11.96
N GLU A 123 1.87 -3.86 12.68
CA GLU A 123 1.76 -5.13 13.41
C GLU A 123 1.24 -6.23 12.48
N PRO A 124 2.04 -7.26 12.17
CA PRO A 124 1.61 -8.35 11.30
C PRO A 124 0.49 -9.19 11.92
N ASP A 125 0.53 -9.41 13.24
CA ASP A 125 -0.51 -10.14 13.97
C ASP A 125 -1.74 -9.24 14.18
N HIS A 126 -2.82 -9.52 13.45
CA HIS A 126 -4.05 -8.74 13.52
C HIS A 126 -4.60 -8.58 14.95
N SER A 127 -4.44 -9.60 15.81
CA SER A 127 -4.93 -9.58 17.19
C SER A 127 -4.19 -8.57 18.09
N LYS A 128 -3.01 -8.13 17.69
CA LYS A 128 -2.17 -7.17 18.42
C LYS A 128 -2.31 -5.75 17.92
N ARG A 129 -3.00 -5.52 16.80
CA ARG A 129 -3.18 -4.19 16.20
C ARG A 129 -3.98 -3.27 17.11
N THR A 130 -3.58 -2.02 17.19
CA THR A 130 -4.32 -0.98 17.91
C THR A 130 -5.38 -0.37 17.00
N LEU A 131 -6.58 -0.93 17.02
CA LEU A 131 -7.70 -0.52 16.17
C LEU A 131 -8.59 0.54 16.84
N PRO A 132 -9.38 1.34 16.06
CA PRO A 132 -10.29 2.33 16.63
C PRO A 132 -11.40 1.67 17.45
N LEU A 133 -11.77 2.30 18.58
CA LEU A 133 -12.77 1.79 19.52
C LEU A 133 -14.22 2.05 19.10
N THR A 134 -14.43 2.99 18.19
CA THR A 134 -15.79 3.41 17.79
C THR A 134 -15.99 3.25 16.30
N ASP A 135 -17.17 2.77 15.94
CA ASP A 135 -17.65 2.71 14.58
C ASP A 135 -18.30 4.02 14.20
N ILE A 136 -17.74 4.70 13.20
CA ILE A 136 -18.36 5.84 12.56
C ILE A 136 -18.64 5.46 11.12
N PHE A 137 -19.89 5.59 10.71
CA PHE A 137 -20.33 5.24 9.38
C PHE A 137 -21.28 6.32 8.85
N PHE A 138 -20.92 6.86 7.69
CA PHE A 138 -21.73 7.82 6.95
C PHE A 138 -22.26 7.17 5.70
N SER A 139 -23.56 7.11 5.53
CA SER A 139 -24.20 6.42 4.42
C SER A 139 -25.20 7.27 3.67
N ASP A 140 -25.25 7.10 2.36
CA ASP A 140 -26.39 7.45 1.52
C ASP A 140 -27.36 6.27 1.47
N GLU A 141 -28.27 6.20 2.44
CA GLU A 141 -29.24 5.10 2.53
C GLU A 141 -30.10 4.99 1.28
N LYS A 142 -30.41 6.10 0.60
CA LYS A 142 -31.16 6.08 -0.65
C LYS A 142 -30.42 5.31 -1.72
N TYR A 143 -29.09 5.51 -1.82
CA TYR A 143 -28.26 4.76 -2.73
C TYR A 143 -28.08 3.31 -2.28
N LEU A 144 -27.77 3.07 -1.01
CA LEU A 144 -27.54 1.72 -0.49
C LEU A 144 -28.74 0.79 -0.69
N ASN A 145 -29.95 1.32 -0.64
CA ASN A 145 -31.19 0.56 -0.90
C ASN A 145 -31.38 0.19 -2.39
N THR A 146 -30.51 0.63 -3.30
CA THR A 146 -30.50 0.20 -4.72
C THR A 146 -29.58 -1.00 -4.95
N LEU A 147 -28.73 -1.35 -3.98
CA LEU A 147 -27.80 -2.48 -4.04
C LEU A 147 -28.50 -3.79 -3.64
N THR A 148 -27.97 -4.91 -4.09
CA THR A 148 -28.33 -6.22 -3.53
C THR A 148 -27.82 -6.35 -2.10
N ASP A 149 -28.39 -7.26 -1.31
CA ASP A 149 -27.96 -7.47 0.08
C ASP A 149 -26.48 -7.86 0.17
N THR A 150 -25.99 -8.68 -0.76
CA THR A 150 -24.57 -9.07 -0.84
C THR A 150 -23.68 -7.88 -1.13
N GLU A 151 -23.96 -7.10 -2.20
CA GLU A 151 -23.18 -5.91 -2.55
C GLU A 151 -23.15 -4.90 -1.41
N ARG A 152 -24.29 -4.70 -0.74
CA ARG A 152 -24.39 -3.80 0.40
C ARG A 152 -23.52 -4.28 1.56
N THR A 153 -23.59 -5.55 1.91
CA THR A 153 -22.82 -6.14 3.01
C THR A 153 -21.34 -6.01 2.75
N ASP A 154 -20.86 -6.50 1.60
CA ASP A 154 -19.45 -6.49 1.23
C ASP A 154 -18.86 -5.07 1.18
N PHE A 155 -19.60 -4.12 0.60
CA PHE A 155 -19.15 -2.74 0.49
C PHE A 155 -19.15 -2.02 1.85
N CYS A 156 -20.14 -2.26 2.70
CA CYS A 156 -20.27 -1.55 3.98
C CYS A 156 -19.34 -2.09 5.07
N GLU A 157 -18.87 -3.31 4.99
CA GLU A 157 -18.04 -3.94 6.01
C GLU A 157 -16.81 -3.13 6.37
N TYR A 158 -16.11 -2.59 5.36
CA TYR A 158 -14.90 -1.80 5.53
C TYR A 158 -15.08 -0.33 5.13
N SER A 159 -16.31 0.11 4.89
CA SER A 159 -16.59 1.49 4.49
C SER A 159 -16.85 2.38 5.70
N VAL A 160 -16.28 3.59 5.68
CA VAL A 160 -16.60 4.67 6.62
C VAL A 160 -17.57 5.65 5.96
N LEU A 161 -17.40 5.90 4.67
CA LEU A 161 -18.27 6.73 3.83
C LEU A 161 -18.81 5.87 2.68
N ALA A 162 -20.11 5.56 2.70
CA ALA A 162 -20.78 4.71 1.72
C ALA A 162 -21.79 5.50 0.88
N ASN A 163 -21.43 5.78 -0.36
CA ASN A 163 -22.26 6.43 -1.37
C ASN A 163 -21.93 5.88 -2.76
N GLN A 164 -22.66 6.35 -3.79
CA GLN A 164 -22.46 5.88 -5.17
C GLN A 164 -21.03 6.05 -5.66
N TYR A 165 -20.39 7.19 -5.39
CA TYR A 165 -19.02 7.48 -5.82
C TYR A 165 -18.01 6.51 -5.19
N THR A 166 -18.08 6.35 -3.86
CA THR A 166 -17.13 5.48 -3.14
C THR A 166 -17.36 4.01 -3.45
N HIS A 167 -18.61 3.59 -3.73
CA HIS A 167 -18.92 2.22 -4.16
C HIS A 167 -18.35 1.93 -5.56
N GLN A 168 -18.51 2.84 -6.50
CA GLN A 168 -17.97 2.64 -7.86
C GLN A 168 -16.45 2.51 -7.84
N ARG A 169 -15.76 3.34 -7.05
CA ARG A 169 -14.31 3.25 -6.87
C ARG A 169 -13.91 1.94 -6.19
N TYR A 170 -14.60 1.55 -5.12
CA TYR A 170 -14.38 0.27 -4.45
C TYR A 170 -14.47 -0.91 -5.43
N LYS A 171 -15.51 -0.95 -6.26
CA LYS A 171 -15.67 -2.01 -7.27
C LYS A 171 -14.53 -2.07 -8.26
N ASN A 172 -14.09 -0.92 -8.74
CA ASN A 172 -13.08 -0.83 -9.81
C ASN A 172 -11.65 -0.98 -9.29
N GLU A 173 -11.38 -0.58 -8.06
CA GLU A 173 -10.02 -0.44 -7.53
C GLU A 173 -9.66 -1.48 -6.47
N VAL A 174 -10.64 -1.99 -5.73
CA VAL A 174 -10.44 -2.96 -4.65
C VAL A 174 -11.01 -4.32 -5.05
N LEU A 175 -12.32 -4.40 -5.26
CA LEU A 175 -13.00 -5.67 -5.52
C LEU A 175 -12.47 -6.37 -6.79
N ALA A 176 -12.11 -5.61 -7.81
CA ALA A 176 -11.53 -6.15 -9.04
C ALA A 176 -10.24 -6.95 -8.78
N GLY A 177 -9.37 -6.45 -7.89
CA GLY A 177 -8.16 -7.16 -7.47
C GLY A 177 -8.47 -8.38 -6.58
N LEU A 178 -9.38 -8.21 -5.60
CA LEU A 178 -9.77 -9.29 -4.68
C LEU A 178 -10.31 -10.55 -5.40
N VAL A 179 -11.01 -10.36 -6.51
CA VAL A 179 -11.52 -11.46 -7.34
C VAL A 179 -10.40 -12.23 -8.07
N LEU A 180 -9.27 -11.57 -8.36
CA LEU A 180 -8.13 -12.16 -9.07
C LEU A 180 -7.13 -12.85 -8.14
N ALA A 181 -7.17 -12.56 -6.85
CA ALA A 181 -6.22 -13.10 -5.89
C ALA A 181 -6.36 -14.62 -5.71
N ASP A 182 -5.24 -15.32 -5.60
CA ASP A 182 -5.22 -16.74 -5.23
C ASP A 182 -5.44 -16.90 -3.73
N ASN A 183 -6.66 -17.27 -3.36
CA ASN A 183 -7.06 -17.43 -1.95
C ASN A 183 -6.23 -18.49 -1.22
N ASN A 184 -5.74 -19.54 -1.90
CA ASN A 184 -4.88 -20.54 -1.24
C ASN A 184 -3.53 -19.92 -0.89
N PHE A 185 -2.96 -19.12 -1.81
CA PHE A 185 -1.73 -18.39 -1.55
C PHE A 185 -1.90 -17.40 -0.41
N ILE A 186 -2.97 -16.59 -0.42
CA ILE A 186 -3.27 -15.61 0.64
C ILE A 186 -3.40 -16.29 2.00
N ASN A 187 -4.18 -17.37 2.11
CA ASN A 187 -4.35 -18.10 3.38
C ASN A 187 -3.03 -18.63 3.96
N ILE A 188 -2.10 -19.10 3.10
CA ILE A 188 -0.78 -19.56 3.55
C ILE A 188 0.07 -18.35 3.95
N LEU A 189 0.05 -17.27 3.18
CA LEU A 189 0.77 -16.04 3.46
C LEU A 189 0.35 -15.42 4.80
N GLU A 190 -0.94 -15.41 5.13
CA GLU A 190 -1.43 -14.88 6.41
C GLU A 190 -0.84 -15.63 7.63
N ASN A 191 -0.52 -16.90 7.48
CA ASN A 191 0.17 -17.69 8.51
C ASN A 191 1.71 -17.52 8.52
N ASN A 192 2.27 -16.87 7.49
CA ASN A 192 3.70 -16.58 7.32
C ASN A 192 3.93 -15.09 7.03
N TYR A 193 3.12 -14.24 7.69
CA TYR A 193 3.05 -12.81 7.40
C TYR A 193 4.24 -12.04 7.99
N GLU A 194 4.70 -12.42 9.17
CA GLU A 194 5.78 -11.75 9.88
C GLU A 194 7.14 -12.00 9.21
N PHE A 195 7.97 -10.95 9.09
CA PHE A 195 9.36 -11.12 8.66
C PHE A 195 10.16 -11.89 9.72
N SER A 196 11.14 -12.68 9.28
CA SER A 196 12.11 -13.34 10.15
C SER A 196 13.10 -12.36 10.83
N PHE A 197 12.98 -11.07 10.56
CA PHE A 197 13.81 -10.00 11.11
C PHE A 197 12.96 -8.76 11.46
N ASN A 198 13.45 -7.93 12.37
CA ASN A 198 12.78 -6.69 12.75
C ASN A 198 13.20 -5.53 11.83
N ALA A 199 12.36 -5.22 10.81
CA ALA A 199 12.63 -4.15 9.85
C ALA A 199 12.71 -2.78 10.54
N ASP A 200 11.86 -2.52 11.54
CA ASP A 200 11.78 -1.23 12.22
C ASP A 200 12.99 -0.96 13.11
N GLU A 201 13.56 -2.00 13.76
CA GLU A 201 14.84 -1.88 14.46
C GLU A 201 15.98 -1.52 13.49
N ILE A 202 16.08 -2.21 12.36
CA ILE A 202 17.10 -1.92 11.36
C ILE A 202 16.95 -0.48 10.85
N ILE A 203 15.73 -0.03 10.54
CA ILE A 203 15.47 1.33 10.04
C ILE A 203 15.86 2.38 11.09
N ARG A 204 15.56 2.16 12.35
CA ARG A 204 15.98 3.04 13.46
C ARG A 204 17.49 3.14 13.56
N ASP A 205 18.20 2.00 13.45
CA ASP A 205 19.65 1.93 13.62
C ASP A 205 20.41 2.60 12.46
N ILE A 206 19.87 2.55 11.23
CA ILE A 206 20.48 3.24 10.08
C ILE A 206 20.24 4.75 10.06
N THR A 207 19.40 5.29 10.94
CA THR A 207 19.08 6.73 11.01
C THR A 207 18.65 7.28 9.64
N TYR A 208 17.58 6.73 9.07
CA TYR A 208 17.09 7.12 7.75
C TYR A 208 16.65 8.60 7.71
N GLN A 209 17.24 9.40 6.81
CA GLN A 209 17.12 10.87 6.77
C GLN A 209 16.37 11.40 5.54
N LYS A 210 15.76 10.53 4.74
CA LYS A 210 14.98 10.95 3.58
C LYS A 210 13.51 11.21 3.95
N PRO A 211 12.77 12.01 3.14
CA PRO A 211 11.37 12.31 3.42
C PRO A 211 10.49 11.06 3.48
N VAL A 212 9.75 10.90 4.56
CA VAL A 212 8.75 9.84 4.72
C VAL A 212 7.38 10.46 4.94
N LEU A 213 6.36 9.94 4.26
CA LEU A 213 4.97 10.33 4.40
C LEU A 213 4.14 9.16 4.90
N PHE A 214 3.48 9.32 6.04
CA PHE A 214 2.44 8.42 6.52
C PHE A 214 1.07 9.07 6.32
N ILE A 215 0.14 8.37 5.67
CA ILE A 215 -1.25 8.78 5.56
C ILE A 215 -2.13 7.64 6.08
N CYS A 216 -2.87 7.90 7.14
CA CYS A 216 -3.70 6.90 7.83
C CYS A 216 -5.15 7.35 7.92
N GLY A 217 -6.09 6.41 7.89
CA GLY A 217 -7.50 6.66 8.16
C GLY A 217 -7.79 6.67 9.67
N LYS A 218 -8.53 7.67 10.14
CA LYS A 218 -8.94 7.75 11.56
C LYS A 218 -9.80 6.57 11.98
N GLN A 219 -10.63 6.09 11.07
CA GLN A 219 -11.58 4.99 11.28
C GLN A 219 -11.12 3.68 10.61
N ASP A 220 -9.82 3.51 10.41
CA ASP A 220 -9.26 2.29 9.81
C ASP A 220 -9.34 1.11 10.77
N LYS A 221 -10.27 0.17 10.48
CA LYS A 221 -10.49 -1.05 11.28
C LYS A 221 -9.57 -2.21 10.87
N CYS A 222 -8.81 -2.06 9.80
CA CYS A 222 -7.91 -3.12 9.33
C CYS A 222 -6.55 -3.03 10.03
N VAL A 223 -5.97 -1.83 10.09
CA VAL A 223 -4.61 -1.63 10.63
C VAL A 223 -4.54 -0.55 11.72
N GLY A 224 -5.54 0.33 11.81
CA GLY A 224 -5.50 1.50 12.69
C GLY A 224 -4.42 2.50 12.29
N TYR A 225 -4.23 3.55 13.10
CA TYR A 225 -3.18 4.55 12.85
C TYR A 225 -2.17 4.65 14.00
N GLN A 226 -2.51 4.13 15.17
CA GLN A 226 -1.72 4.35 16.40
C GLN A 226 -0.39 3.61 16.35
N ASP A 227 -0.37 2.41 15.77
CA ASP A 227 0.87 1.64 15.63
C ASP A 227 1.82 2.34 14.65
N ALA A 228 1.30 2.89 13.54
CA ALA A 228 2.07 3.70 12.60
C ALA A 228 2.58 5.00 13.24
N TRP A 229 1.80 5.65 14.10
CA TRP A 229 2.23 6.84 14.83
C TRP A 229 3.48 6.57 15.69
N ARG A 230 3.52 5.43 16.40
CA ARG A 230 4.68 5.06 17.23
C ARG A 230 5.97 4.90 16.44
N LEU A 231 5.88 4.54 15.16
CA LEU A 231 7.06 4.39 14.30
C LEU A 231 7.64 5.71 13.81
N THR A 232 6.89 6.82 13.87
CA THR A 232 7.37 8.11 13.34
C THR A 232 8.65 8.58 13.99
N GLU A 233 8.91 8.20 15.24
CA GLU A 233 10.16 8.52 15.95
C GLU A 233 11.40 7.90 15.31
N SER A 234 11.23 6.80 14.55
CA SER A 234 12.31 6.14 13.82
C SER A 234 12.65 6.83 12.48
N TYR A 235 11.85 7.82 12.07
CA TYR A 235 12.00 8.53 10.81
C TYR A 235 12.17 10.03 11.05
N SER A 236 13.41 10.51 10.99
CA SER A 236 13.76 11.90 11.34
C SER A 236 13.05 12.96 10.47
N ARG A 237 12.54 12.58 9.30
CA ARG A 237 11.82 13.47 8.36
C ARG A 237 10.43 12.95 8.00
N ALA A 238 9.74 12.39 8.99
CA ALA A 238 8.38 11.92 8.82
C ALA A 238 7.37 13.08 8.82
N THR A 239 6.46 13.05 7.85
CA THR A 239 5.16 13.70 7.92
C THR A 239 4.12 12.64 8.23
N PHE A 240 3.26 12.87 9.23
CA PHE A 240 2.22 11.94 9.62
C PHE A 240 0.84 12.63 9.59
N SER A 241 -0.08 12.06 8.84
CA SER A 241 -1.44 12.58 8.69
C SER A 241 -2.47 11.51 9.02
N VAL A 242 -3.48 11.88 9.81
CA VAL A 242 -4.64 11.03 10.12
C VAL A 242 -5.88 11.73 9.61
N LEU A 243 -6.53 11.14 8.62
CA LEU A 243 -7.69 11.74 7.97
C LEU A 243 -8.98 11.25 8.60
N ASP A 244 -9.86 12.20 8.98
CA ASP A 244 -11.21 11.90 9.42
C ASP A 244 -12.09 11.45 8.25
N MET A 245 -13.21 10.79 8.54
CA MET A 245 -14.13 10.18 7.56
C MET A 245 -13.40 9.25 6.58
N ALA A 246 -12.38 8.54 7.07
CA ALA A 246 -11.52 7.70 6.27
C ALA A 246 -11.14 6.42 7.04
N GLY A 247 -11.33 5.29 6.39
CA GLY A 247 -10.89 3.95 6.83
C GLY A 247 -9.69 3.49 6.04
N HIS A 248 -9.60 2.18 5.80
CA HIS A 248 -8.46 1.55 5.15
C HIS A 248 -8.23 2.03 3.70
N ASN A 249 -9.30 2.29 2.96
CA ASN A 249 -9.25 2.86 1.60
C ASN A 249 -9.44 4.38 1.62
N LEU A 250 -8.62 5.10 2.38
CA LEU A 250 -8.74 6.55 2.57
C LEU A 250 -8.60 7.34 1.27
N GLN A 251 -7.78 6.89 0.30
CA GLN A 251 -7.58 7.51 -1.01
C GLN A 251 -8.88 7.55 -1.84
N ILE A 252 -9.82 6.65 -1.55
CA ILE A 252 -11.16 6.66 -2.14
C ILE A 252 -12.09 7.64 -1.43
N LYS A 253 -11.95 7.77 -0.09
CA LYS A 253 -12.86 8.54 0.76
C LYS A 253 -12.46 10.01 0.86
N GLN A 254 -11.17 10.30 0.86
CA GLN A 254 -10.58 11.63 0.99
C GLN A 254 -9.57 11.93 -0.15
N PRO A 255 -9.97 11.80 -1.43
CA PRO A 255 -9.04 11.90 -2.56
C PRO A 255 -8.34 13.26 -2.63
N HIS A 256 -9.02 14.34 -2.28
CA HIS A 256 -8.44 15.69 -2.32
C HIS A 256 -7.27 15.82 -1.34
N LEU A 257 -7.49 15.51 -0.05
CA LEU A 257 -6.43 15.59 0.97
C LEU A 257 -5.30 14.59 0.69
N PHE A 258 -5.63 13.39 0.20
CA PHE A 258 -4.64 12.42 -0.24
C PHE A 258 -3.73 13.01 -1.32
N ASN A 259 -4.29 13.60 -2.37
CA ASN A 259 -3.52 14.19 -3.47
C ASN A 259 -2.60 15.31 -2.98
N GLU A 260 -3.09 16.24 -2.17
CA GLU A 260 -2.30 17.36 -1.64
C GLU A 260 -1.13 16.89 -0.78
N LEU A 261 -1.32 15.87 0.05
CA LEU A 261 -0.26 15.31 0.89
C LEU A 261 0.82 14.60 0.05
N VAL A 262 0.41 13.88 -0.99
CA VAL A 262 1.36 13.23 -1.91
C VAL A 262 2.14 14.26 -2.71
N ILE A 263 1.48 15.31 -3.22
CA ILE A 263 2.12 16.43 -3.91
C ILE A 263 3.17 17.11 -3.01
N ASP A 264 2.81 17.45 -1.76
CA ASP A 264 3.75 18.05 -0.80
C ASP A 264 4.98 17.15 -0.58
N TRP A 265 4.76 15.84 -0.42
CA TRP A 265 5.87 14.89 -0.25
C TRP A 265 6.77 14.84 -1.47
N LEU A 266 6.22 14.79 -2.69
CA LEU A 266 7.02 14.81 -3.94
C LEU A 266 7.80 16.11 -4.09
N LEU A 267 7.21 17.27 -3.77
CA LEU A 267 7.91 18.57 -3.79
C LEU A 267 9.09 18.59 -2.81
N ARG A 268 8.98 17.96 -1.65
CA ARG A 268 10.10 17.84 -0.70
C ARG A 268 11.21 16.91 -1.22
N ILE A 269 10.86 15.87 -1.97
CA ILE A 269 11.83 15.00 -2.64
C ILE A 269 12.61 15.77 -3.71
N GLU A 270 11.95 16.64 -4.49
CA GLU A 270 12.59 17.39 -5.56
C GLU A 270 13.51 18.54 -5.07
N GLN A 271 13.43 18.89 -3.79
CA GLN A 271 14.33 19.88 -3.17
C GLN A 271 15.67 19.28 -2.70
N GLU A 272 15.86 17.96 -2.79
CA GLU A 272 17.09 17.26 -2.40
C GLU A 272 18.05 17.03 -3.57
#